data_f50942b9063bfbad1449084798993832
#
_entry.id   f50942b9063bfbad1449084798993832
#
_cell.length_a   1.000
_cell.length_b   1.000
_cell.length_c   1.000
_cell.angle_alpha   90.00
_cell.angle_beta   90.00
_cell.angle_gamma   90.00
#
_symmetry.space_group_name_H-M   'P 1'
#
loop_
_entity.id
_entity.type
_entity.pdbx_description
1 polymer ?
#
loop_
_entity_poly.entity_id
_entity_poly.type
_entity_poly.pdbx_seq_one_letter_code
_entity_poly.pdbx_strand_id
1 'polypeptide(L)'
;MKKLVSFLLALVLVLSSVSALAAYNDHTDYVDWPIVKDGEKLTVSVATKRSEQYGKDPDQQWFWIWSETYPGIDFEVDQILSTAVDERKSLMFASGDLPDLLFGINLDTSELVRYGMGEGMLLDLTPYITPEIMPNLCKWIEAYPESIAYCTTPDGKIYTLPGYSDFYIQGDGPNAMQFNTEWLEEAGLEMPKTLVEFTAMLYKFKELHPDGYALGSGAKNGEKAGDRDPRNYILNAFGYLWPDTMVNSTGA
;
A
#
# COMPACT_ATOMS: atom_id res chain seq x y z
N MET A 1 -44.66 -7.48 -32.96
CA MET A 1 -44.74 -7.94 -31.54
C MET A 1 -43.40 -8.38 -31.00
N LYS A 2 -42.68 -9.34 -31.58
CA LYS A 2 -41.37 -9.82 -31.03
C LYS A 2 -40.32 -8.71 -30.86
N LYS A 3 -40.18 -7.77 -31.80
CA LYS A 3 -39.22 -6.65 -31.69
C LYS A 3 -39.58 -5.63 -30.61
N LEU A 4 -40.88 -5.43 -30.36
CA LEU A 4 -41.37 -4.52 -29.32
C LEU A 4 -41.14 -5.10 -27.93
N VAL A 5 -41.32 -6.43 -27.77
CA VAL A 5 -41.05 -7.16 -26.54
C VAL A 5 -39.56 -7.16 -26.21
N SER A 6 -38.67 -7.35 -27.23
CA SER A 6 -37.23 -7.30 -27.05
C SER A 6 -36.75 -5.90 -26.66
N PHE A 7 -37.37 -4.85 -27.20
CA PHE A 7 -37.04 -3.46 -26.87
C PHE A 7 -37.51 -3.12 -25.44
N LEU A 8 -38.70 -3.58 -25.05
CA LEU A 8 -39.18 -3.44 -23.66
C LEU A 8 -38.32 -4.20 -22.67
N LEU A 9 -37.87 -5.44 -22.98
CA LEU A 9 -36.96 -6.20 -22.12
C LEU A 9 -35.59 -5.53 -21.97
N ALA A 10 -35.05 -4.99 -23.06
CA ALA A 10 -33.78 -4.23 -23.01
C ALA A 10 -33.93 -2.95 -22.20
N LEU A 11 -35.06 -2.25 -22.31
CA LEU A 11 -35.33 -1.04 -21.51
C LEU A 11 -35.49 -1.34 -20.02
N VAL A 12 -36.14 -2.47 -19.67
CA VAL A 12 -36.27 -2.92 -18.28
C VAL A 12 -34.90 -3.32 -17.69
N LEU A 13 -34.04 -3.97 -18.49
CA LEU A 13 -32.67 -4.32 -18.03
C LEU A 13 -31.80 -3.05 -17.85
N VAL A 14 -31.92 -2.06 -18.70
CA VAL A 14 -31.19 -0.77 -18.54
C VAL A 14 -31.75 0.01 -17.36
N LEU A 15 -33.06 0.03 -17.14
CA LEU A 15 -33.66 0.67 -15.97
C LEU A 15 -33.33 -0.04 -14.65
N SER A 16 -33.20 -1.39 -14.67
CA SER A 16 -32.78 -2.13 -13.49
C SER A 16 -31.28 -1.94 -13.15
N SER A 17 -30.44 -1.79 -14.17
CA SER A 17 -29.02 -1.47 -13.95
C SER A 17 -28.82 -0.03 -13.44
N VAL A 18 -29.60 0.93 -13.92
CA VAL A 18 -29.60 2.30 -13.40
C VAL A 18 -30.12 2.35 -11.95
N SER A 19 -31.12 1.53 -11.62
CA SER A 19 -31.63 1.44 -10.24
C SER A 19 -30.63 0.77 -9.30
N ALA A 20 -29.84 -0.19 -9.77
CA ALA A 20 -28.77 -0.80 -8.99
C ALA A 20 -27.61 0.20 -8.74
N LEU A 21 -27.25 1.03 -9.75
CA LEU A 21 -26.28 2.11 -9.54
C LEU A 21 -26.83 3.22 -8.61
N ALA A 22 -28.10 3.58 -8.75
CA ALA A 22 -28.73 4.56 -7.86
C ALA A 22 -28.86 4.04 -6.42
N ALA A 23 -29.14 2.75 -6.23
CA ALA A 23 -29.13 2.12 -4.90
C ALA A 23 -27.73 2.06 -4.27
N TYR A 24 -26.68 1.88 -5.08
CA TYR A 24 -25.29 1.95 -4.61
C TYR A 24 -24.89 3.38 -4.21
N ASN A 25 -25.39 4.40 -4.91
CA ASN A 25 -25.13 5.81 -4.58
C ASN A 25 -25.95 6.33 -3.39
N ASP A 26 -27.00 5.64 -2.98
CA ASP A 26 -27.83 6.02 -1.82
C ASP A 26 -27.15 5.68 -0.46
N HIS A 27 -25.94 5.04 -0.54
CA HIS A 27 -25.10 4.67 0.62
C HIS A 27 -23.86 5.56 0.79
N THR A 28 -23.79 6.69 0.10
CA THR A 28 -22.62 7.59 0.11
C THR A 28 -22.59 8.57 1.26
N ASP A 29 -23.54 8.49 2.20
CA ASP A 29 -23.33 9.14 3.48
C ASP A 29 -22.33 8.33 4.29
N TYR A 30 -21.08 8.83 4.32
CA TYR A 30 -19.89 8.25 4.98
C TYR A 30 -20.06 7.87 6.44
N VAL A 31 -21.22 8.12 7.00
CA VAL A 31 -21.55 7.99 8.41
C VAL A 31 -22.60 6.92 8.66
N ASP A 32 -23.28 6.45 7.63
CA ASP A 32 -24.33 5.44 7.80
C ASP A 32 -23.76 4.03 7.76
N TRP A 33 -23.36 3.55 8.90
CA TRP A 33 -23.15 2.15 9.18
C TRP A 33 -24.46 1.52 9.68
N PRO A 34 -24.81 0.31 9.28
CA PRO A 34 -24.05 -0.62 8.42
C PRO A 34 -24.21 -0.33 6.92
N ILE A 35 -23.21 -0.75 6.12
CA ILE A 35 -23.28 -0.72 4.66
C ILE A 35 -24.34 -1.68 4.13
N VAL A 36 -24.52 -2.81 4.82
CA VAL A 36 -25.49 -3.86 4.49
C VAL A 36 -26.81 -3.56 5.20
N LYS A 37 -27.91 -3.61 4.45
CA LYS A 37 -29.26 -3.35 5.00
C LYS A 37 -29.68 -4.41 6.00
N ASP A 38 -30.50 -4.04 6.98
CA ASP A 38 -31.04 -4.95 7.97
C ASP A 38 -31.67 -6.21 7.32
N GLY A 39 -31.19 -7.38 7.73
CA GLY A 39 -31.65 -8.67 7.22
C GLY A 39 -30.95 -9.17 5.95
N GLU A 40 -30.09 -8.37 5.33
CA GLU A 40 -29.22 -8.80 4.25
C GLU A 40 -27.86 -9.24 4.80
N LYS A 41 -27.18 -10.10 4.07
CA LYS A 41 -25.79 -10.51 4.33
C LYS A 41 -24.99 -10.28 3.06
N LEU A 42 -23.84 -9.67 3.21
CA LEU A 42 -22.83 -9.55 2.16
C LEU A 42 -21.59 -10.29 2.63
N THR A 43 -21.22 -11.35 1.92
CA THR A 43 -19.97 -12.05 2.14
C THR A 43 -18.96 -11.62 1.10
N VAL A 44 -17.75 -11.29 1.53
CA VAL A 44 -16.65 -10.88 0.67
C VAL A 44 -15.44 -11.75 0.95
N SER A 45 -14.98 -12.47 -0.06
CA SER A 45 -13.75 -13.25 0.02
C SER A 45 -12.52 -12.36 -0.13
N VAL A 46 -11.55 -12.50 0.78
CA VAL A 46 -10.37 -11.64 0.85
C VAL A 46 -9.11 -12.47 0.95
N ALA A 47 -8.16 -12.28 0.03
CA ALA A 47 -6.81 -12.74 0.23
C ALA A 47 -5.94 -11.59 0.76
N THR A 48 -5.25 -11.83 1.88
CA THR A 48 -4.40 -10.82 2.51
C THR A 48 -3.06 -11.39 2.94
N LYS A 49 -2.05 -10.53 2.95
CA LYS A 49 -0.71 -10.90 3.41
C LYS A 49 -0.62 -10.85 4.94
N ARG A 50 -0.02 -11.89 5.52
CA ARG A 50 0.28 -11.99 6.94
C ARG A 50 1.78 -12.09 7.17
N SER A 51 2.29 -11.30 8.12
CA SER A 51 3.64 -11.50 8.65
C SER A 51 3.66 -12.71 9.60
N GLU A 52 4.72 -13.50 9.53
CA GLU A 52 4.94 -14.64 10.45
C GLU A 52 5.02 -14.19 11.92
N GLN A 53 5.46 -12.96 12.16
CA GLN A 53 5.66 -12.41 13.50
C GLN A 53 4.38 -11.93 14.16
N TYR A 54 3.34 -11.58 13.40
CA TYR A 54 2.13 -10.91 13.88
C TYR A 54 0.85 -11.71 13.58
N GLY A 55 1.00 -12.99 13.29
CA GLY A 55 -0.13 -13.82 12.88
C GLY A 55 -1.08 -14.12 14.02
N LYS A 56 -2.25 -13.49 13.99
CA LYS A 56 -3.45 -13.93 14.71
C LYS A 56 -4.48 -14.35 13.68
N ASP A 57 -5.37 -15.25 14.06
CA ASP A 57 -6.51 -15.60 13.23
C ASP A 57 -7.38 -14.35 12.99
N PRO A 58 -8.04 -14.21 11.83
CA PRO A 58 -8.86 -13.04 11.51
C PRO A 58 -9.91 -12.71 12.57
N ASP A 59 -10.54 -13.72 13.15
CA ASP A 59 -11.52 -13.62 14.24
C ASP A 59 -10.95 -13.06 15.56
N GLN A 60 -9.64 -12.92 15.67
CA GLN A 60 -8.93 -12.30 16.80
C GLN A 60 -8.35 -10.91 16.46
N GLN A 61 -8.52 -10.45 15.23
CA GLN A 61 -8.02 -9.16 14.77
C GLN A 61 -9.13 -8.13 14.82
N TRP A 62 -8.93 -7.05 15.57
CA TRP A 62 -9.92 -6.01 15.78
C TRP A 62 -10.50 -5.43 14.49
N PHE A 63 -9.69 -5.35 13.43
CA PHE A 63 -10.12 -4.79 12.14
C PHE A 63 -11.23 -5.65 11.50
N TRP A 64 -11.05 -6.97 11.43
CA TRP A 64 -12.05 -7.88 10.86
C TRP A 64 -13.31 -7.93 11.71
N ILE A 65 -13.15 -8.02 13.05
CA ILE A 65 -14.28 -7.98 14.01
C ILE A 65 -15.07 -6.68 13.86
N TRP A 66 -14.36 -5.54 13.73
CA TRP A 66 -14.99 -4.25 13.52
C TRP A 66 -15.74 -4.20 12.19
N SER A 67 -15.14 -4.70 11.11
CA SER A 67 -15.69 -4.71 9.76
C SER A 67 -16.98 -5.55 9.67
N GLU A 68 -17.07 -6.66 10.40
CA GLU A 68 -18.28 -7.46 10.49
C GLU A 68 -19.36 -6.77 11.32
N THR A 69 -18.97 -6.15 12.42
CA THR A 69 -19.91 -5.57 13.38
C THR A 69 -20.57 -4.29 12.87
N TYR A 70 -19.79 -3.40 12.27
CA TYR A 70 -20.28 -2.06 11.88
C TYR A 70 -20.74 -1.98 10.44
N PRO A 71 -19.92 -2.33 9.42
CA PRO A 71 -20.39 -2.37 8.03
C PRO A 71 -21.43 -3.46 7.74
N GLY A 72 -21.45 -4.55 8.54
CA GLY A 72 -22.31 -5.70 8.30
C GLY A 72 -21.84 -6.60 7.16
N ILE A 73 -20.54 -6.57 6.88
CA ILE A 73 -19.91 -7.42 5.86
C ILE A 73 -19.24 -8.60 6.54
N ASP A 74 -19.56 -9.80 6.07
CA ASP A 74 -18.92 -11.06 6.50
C ASP A 74 -17.71 -11.32 5.59
N PHE A 75 -16.49 -11.28 6.16
CA PHE A 75 -15.26 -11.46 5.42
C PHE A 75 -14.72 -12.88 5.53
N GLU A 76 -14.68 -13.61 4.41
CA GLU A 76 -13.94 -14.87 4.29
C GLU A 76 -12.46 -14.58 4.00
N VAL A 77 -11.63 -14.59 5.05
CA VAL A 77 -10.25 -14.10 4.97
C VAL A 77 -9.23 -15.23 4.81
N ASP A 78 -8.58 -15.32 3.64
CA ASP A 78 -7.40 -16.17 3.40
C ASP A 78 -6.13 -15.39 3.74
N GLN A 79 -5.46 -15.73 4.84
CA GLN A 79 -4.21 -15.12 5.26
C GLN A 79 -3.01 -15.86 4.71
N ILE A 80 -2.35 -15.28 3.72
CA ILE A 80 -1.18 -15.83 3.07
C ILE A 80 0.09 -15.36 3.79
N LEU A 81 0.96 -16.30 4.17
CA LEU A 81 2.27 -15.96 4.76
C LEU A 81 3.10 -15.11 3.80
N SER A 82 3.80 -14.12 4.32
CA SER A 82 4.63 -13.19 3.52
C SER A 82 5.62 -13.92 2.59
N THR A 83 6.14 -15.05 3.04
CA THR A 83 7.09 -15.88 2.30
C THR A 83 6.44 -16.67 1.15
N ALA A 84 5.12 -16.83 1.14
CA ALA A 84 4.36 -17.59 0.14
C ALA A 84 3.49 -16.70 -0.78
N VAL A 85 3.51 -15.38 -0.60
CA VAL A 85 2.60 -14.46 -1.32
C VAL A 85 2.80 -14.54 -2.83
N ASP A 86 4.03 -14.51 -3.32
CA ASP A 86 4.29 -14.49 -4.77
C ASP A 86 3.87 -15.79 -5.46
N GLU A 87 4.09 -16.92 -4.79
CA GLU A 87 3.65 -18.23 -5.29
C GLU A 87 2.11 -18.32 -5.31
N ARG A 88 1.45 -17.99 -4.21
CA ARG A 88 -0.01 -18.02 -4.10
C ARG A 88 -0.68 -17.04 -5.07
N LYS A 89 -0.17 -15.83 -5.18
CA LYS A 89 -0.61 -14.84 -6.17
C LYS A 89 -0.54 -15.41 -7.59
N SER A 90 0.60 -15.97 -7.96
CA SER A 90 0.79 -16.58 -9.28
C SER A 90 -0.19 -17.72 -9.56
N LEU A 91 -0.48 -18.57 -8.56
CA LEU A 91 -1.44 -19.66 -8.69
C LEU A 91 -2.87 -19.15 -8.84
N MET A 92 -3.30 -18.16 -8.04
CA MET A 92 -4.63 -17.56 -8.12
C MET A 92 -4.89 -16.98 -9.52
N PHE A 93 -3.96 -16.21 -10.05
CA PHE A 93 -4.08 -15.65 -11.40
C PHE A 93 -4.02 -16.71 -12.50
N ALA A 94 -3.18 -17.72 -12.36
CA ALA A 94 -3.08 -18.80 -13.34
C ALA A 94 -4.32 -19.71 -13.38
N SER A 95 -4.98 -19.92 -12.25
CA SER A 95 -6.21 -20.74 -12.17
C SER A 95 -7.46 -19.92 -12.52
N GLY A 96 -7.41 -18.59 -12.40
CA GLY A 96 -8.57 -17.71 -12.48
C GLY A 96 -9.48 -17.77 -11.22
N ASP A 97 -9.05 -18.46 -10.19
CA ASP A 97 -9.75 -18.56 -8.90
C ASP A 97 -9.28 -17.42 -8.00
N LEU A 98 -9.85 -16.24 -8.22
CA LEU A 98 -9.53 -15.01 -7.51
C LEU A 98 -10.58 -14.74 -6.42
N PRO A 99 -10.17 -14.27 -5.24
CA PRO A 99 -11.11 -13.72 -4.27
C PRO A 99 -11.71 -12.40 -4.76
N ASP A 100 -12.76 -11.94 -4.11
CA ASP A 100 -13.38 -10.64 -4.42
C ASP A 100 -12.40 -9.47 -4.16
N LEU A 101 -11.51 -9.63 -3.17
CA LEU A 101 -10.56 -8.59 -2.78
C LEU A 101 -9.15 -9.15 -2.54
N LEU A 102 -8.17 -8.57 -3.19
CA LEU A 102 -6.75 -8.74 -2.90
C LEU A 102 -6.29 -7.58 -2.00
N PHE A 103 -6.16 -7.80 -0.70
CA PHE A 103 -5.85 -6.76 0.27
C PHE A 103 -4.42 -6.87 0.80
N GLY A 104 -3.58 -5.88 0.45
CA GLY A 104 -2.16 -5.88 0.83
C GLY A 104 -1.31 -6.92 0.09
N ILE A 105 -1.85 -7.52 -0.97
CA ILE A 105 -1.11 -8.35 -1.93
C ILE A 105 -0.70 -7.45 -3.08
N ASN A 106 0.50 -6.93 -3.01
CA ASN A 106 0.97 -5.96 -3.99
C ASN A 106 1.06 -6.57 -5.39
N LEU A 107 0.42 -5.92 -6.35
CA LEU A 107 0.62 -6.14 -7.78
C LEU A 107 1.59 -5.07 -8.29
N ASP A 108 2.61 -5.49 -9.00
CA ASP A 108 3.52 -4.57 -9.68
C ASP A 108 2.91 -4.02 -10.98
N THR A 109 3.56 -3.02 -11.58
CA THR A 109 3.06 -2.40 -12.80
C THR A 109 2.89 -3.39 -13.95
N SER A 110 3.78 -4.39 -14.07
CA SER A 110 3.71 -5.40 -15.13
C SER A 110 2.54 -6.36 -14.91
N GLU A 111 2.26 -6.70 -13.66
CA GLU A 111 1.09 -7.50 -13.26
C GLU A 111 -0.23 -6.75 -13.49
N LEU A 112 -0.28 -5.44 -13.20
CA LEU A 112 -1.46 -4.61 -13.49
C LEU A 112 -1.74 -4.52 -14.99
N VAL A 113 -0.69 -4.34 -15.80
CA VAL A 113 -0.81 -4.34 -17.27
C VAL A 113 -1.26 -5.70 -17.77
N ARG A 114 -0.70 -6.78 -17.26
CA ARG A 114 -1.06 -8.13 -17.69
C ARG A 114 -2.47 -8.50 -17.26
N TYR A 115 -2.76 -8.49 -15.98
CA TYR A 115 -4.00 -9.03 -15.42
C TYR A 115 -5.17 -8.05 -15.51
N GLY A 116 -4.93 -6.75 -15.42
CA GLY A 116 -5.95 -5.71 -15.57
C GLY A 116 -6.21 -5.41 -17.03
N MET A 117 -5.26 -4.79 -17.72
CA MET A 117 -5.42 -4.33 -19.10
C MET A 117 -5.49 -5.48 -20.10
N GLY A 118 -4.62 -6.51 -19.97
CA GLY A 118 -4.48 -7.57 -20.96
C GLY A 118 -5.50 -8.70 -20.80
N GLU A 119 -5.63 -9.26 -19.62
CA GLU A 119 -6.45 -10.45 -19.35
C GLU A 119 -7.83 -10.11 -18.78
N GLY A 120 -8.05 -8.85 -18.34
CA GLY A 120 -9.37 -8.40 -17.83
C GLY A 120 -9.80 -9.10 -16.54
N MET A 121 -8.84 -9.56 -15.72
CA MET A 121 -9.10 -10.29 -14.48
C MET A 121 -9.33 -9.34 -13.29
N LEU A 122 -9.00 -8.06 -13.42
CA LEU A 122 -9.18 -7.04 -12.40
C LEU A 122 -10.28 -6.06 -12.81
N LEU A 123 -11.05 -5.60 -11.83
CA LEU A 123 -12.08 -4.59 -12.04
C LEU A 123 -11.44 -3.24 -12.38
N ASP A 124 -11.94 -2.60 -13.43
CA ASP A 124 -11.64 -1.19 -13.73
C ASP A 124 -12.30 -0.29 -12.67
N LEU A 125 -11.48 0.31 -11.82
CA LEU A 125 -11.93 1.18 -10.72
C LEU A 125 -12.13 2.63 -11.17
N THR A 126 -11.68 3.00 -12.36
CA THR A 126 -11.73 4.39 -12.87
C THR A 126 -13.11 5.04 -12.73
N PRO A 127 -14.23 4.35 -13.09
CA PRO A 127 -15.56 4.94 -12.97
C PRO A 127 -16.02 5.19 -11.53
N TYR A 128 -15.38 4.55 -10.55
CA TYR A 128 -15.74 4.63 -9.13
C TYR A 128 -14.93 5.67 -8.37
N ILE A 129 -13.83 6.18 -8.96
CA ILE A 129 -12.98 7.20 -8.33
C ILE A 129 -13.60 8.58 -8.57
N THR A 130 -14.67 8.86 -7.85
CA THR A 130 -15.38 10.14 -7.91
C THR A 130 -15.55 10.72 -6.49
N PRO A 131 -15.74 12.04 -6.36
CA PRO A 131 -15.97 12.65 -5.05
C PRO A 131 -17.18 12.10 -4.31
N GLU A 132 -18.17 11.57 -5.02
CA GLU A 132 -19.39 10.98 -4.44
C GLU A 132 -19.13 9.58 -3.89
N ILE A 133 -18.26 8.78 -4.53
CA ILE A 133 -18.00 7.39 -4.15
C ILE A 133 -16.74 7.29 -3.27
N MET A 134 -15.68 8.03 -3.63
CA MET A 134 -14.37 7.97 -2.95
C MET A 134 -13.84 9.37 -2.59
N PRO A 135 -14.56 10.21 -1.81
CA PRO A 135 -14.18 11.59 -1.56
C PRO A 135 -12.82 11.73 -0.88
N ASN A 136 -12.46 10.84 0.03
CA ASN A 136 -11.16 10.93 0.70
C ASN A 136 -10.00 10.61 -0.26
N LEU A 137 -10.18 9.63 -1.15
CA LEU A 137 -9.20 9.34 -2.19
C LEU A 137 -9.11 10.51 -3.20
N CYS A 138 -10.23 11.08 -3.61
CA CYS A 138 -10.24 12.23 -4.51
C CYS A 138 -9.54 13.45 -3.90
N LYS A 139 -9.77 13.77 -2.63
CA LYS A 139 -9.04 14.83 -1.91
C LYS A 139 -7.55 14.53 -1.82
N TRP A 140 -7.18 13.28 -1.63
CA TRP A 140 -5.77 12.88 -1.64
C TRP A 140 -5.14 13.06 -3.03
N ILE A 141 -5.81 12.62 -4.09
CA ILE A 141 -5.33 12.79 -5.47
C ILE A 141 -5.22 14.28 -5.84
N GLU A 142 -6.14 15.12 -5.37
CA GLU A 142 -6.07 16.58 -5.58
C GLU A 142 -4.84 17.19 -4.90
N ALA A 143 -4.51 16.73 -3.69
CA ALA A 143 -3.33 17.20 -2.96
C ALA A 143 -2.02 16.63 -3.50
N TYR A 144 -2.03 15.40 -4.01
CA TYR A 144 -0.87 14.64 -4.48
C TYR A 144 -1.16 13.94 -5.81
N PRO A 145 -1.24 14.69 -6.92
CA PRO A 145 -1.66 14.14 -8.23
C PRO A 145 -0.78 13.01 -8.75
N GLU A 146 0.51 13.00 -8.37
CA GLU A 146 1.45 11.95 -8.73
C GLU A 146 1.13 10.60 -8.09
N SER A 147 0.40 10.57 -6.99
CA SER A 147 0.09 9.34 -6.24
C SER A 147 -0.69 8.32 -7.06
N ILE A 148 -1.60 8.78 -7.91
CA ILE A 148 -2.44 7.90 -8.74
C ILE A 148 -1.72 7.42 -10.00
N ALA A 149 -0.65 8.09 -10.41
CA ALA A 149 0.10 7.73 -11.61
C ALA A 149 0.69 6.32 -11.53
N TYR A 150 1.10 5.88 -10.34
CA TYR A 150 1.61 4.52 -10.12
C TYR A 150 0.56 3.42 -10.26
N CYS A 151 -0.71 3.77 -10.13
CA CYS A 151 -1.84 2.84 -10.26
C CYS A 151 -2.49 2.90 -11.64
N THR A 152 -2.10 3.87 -12.47
CA THR A 152 -2.66 4.09 -13.80
C THR A 152 -1.89 3.29 -14.84
N THR A 153 -2.58 2.40 -15.52
CA THR A 153 -2.03 1.60 -16.62
C THR A 153 -1.97 2.39 -17.93
N PRO A 154 -1.23 1.93 -18.97
CA PRO A 154 -1.09 2.64 -20.25
C PRO A 154 -2.39 2.91 -21.01
N ASP A 155 -3.46 2.15 -20.71
CA ASP A 155 -4.81 2.40 -21.27
C ASP A 155 -5.58 3.50 -20.52
N GLY A 156 -4.96 4.13 -19.52
CA GLY A 156 -5.56 5.19 -18.72
C GLY A 156 -6.48 4.70 -17.61
N LYS A 157 -6.53 3.39 -17.36
CA LYS A 157 -7.40 2.80 -16.36
C LYS A 157 -6.65 2.51 -15.04
N ILE A 158 -7.44 2.34 -13.98
CA ILE A 158 -6.97 2.09 -12.63
C ILE A 158 -7.56 0.76 -12.16
N TYR A 159 -6.70 -0.20 -11.84
CA TYR A 159 -7.09 -1.55 -11.41
C TYR A 159 -6.74 -1.84 -9.96
N THR A 160 -6.12 -0.89 -9.26
CA THR A 160 -5.75 -1.01 -7.86
C THR A 160 -5.83 0.35 -7.18
N LEU A 161 -6.12 0.35 -5.89
CA LEU A 161 -6.06 1.57 -5.09
C LEU A 161 -4.67 1.69 -4.45
N PRO A 162 -4.08 2.89 -4.41
CA PRO A 162 -2.78 3.09 -3.80
C PRO A 162 -2.85 2.91 -2.29
N GLY A 163 -1.86 2.19 -1.73
CA GLY A 163 -1.54 2.34 -0.33
C GLY A 163 -0.66 3.57 -0.16
N TYR A 164 -1.10 4.53 0.61
CA TYR A 164 -0.32 5.74 0.87
C TYR A 164 -0.25 6.05 2.35
N SER A 165 0.82 6.73 2.72
CA SER A 165 1.04 7.21 4.08
C SER A 165 1.75 8.55 4.01
N ASP A 166 1.24 9.54 4.70
CA ASP A 166 1.90 10.84 4.89
C ASP A 166 3.04 10.80 5.92
N PHE A 167 3.21 9.66 6.56
CA PHE A 167 4.27 9.42 7.53
C PHE A 167 5.68 9.68 6.95
N TYR A 168 5.90 9.36 5.66
CA TYR A 168 7.17 9.62 4.98
C TYR A 168 7.32 11.06 4.47
N ILE A 169 6.22 11.77 4.26
CA ILE A 169 6.23 13.15 3.72
C ILE A 169 6.71 14.14 4.78
N GLN A 170 6.47 13.87 6.05
CA GLN A 170 6.84 14.75 7.16
C GLN A 170 8.31 14.63 7.61
N GLY A 171 9.10 13.80 6.95
CA GLY A 171 10.51 13.57 7.33
C GLY A 171 10.72 12.73 8.59
N ASP A 172 9.64 12.30 9.22
CA ASP A 172 9.65 11.48 10.44
C ASP A 172 9.69 9.98 10.12
N GLY A 173 10.19 9.62 8.94
CA GLY A 173 10.27 8.24 8.49
C GLY A 173 11.07 7.36 9.47
N PRO A 174 10.69 6.08 9.61
CA PRO A 174 11.34 5.14 10.53
C PRO A 174 12.82 4.88 10.18
N ASN A 175 13.27 5.38 9.05
CA ASN A 175 14.60 5.17 8.49
C ASN A 175 15.51 6.40 8.64
N ALA A 176 15.30 7.19 9.68
CA ALA A 176 16.20 8.29 10.00
C ALA A 176 17.50 7.78 10.64
N MET A 177 18.62 8.41 10.31
CA MET A 177 19.87 8.18 11.01
C MET A 177 19.76 8.72 12.45
N GLN A 178 19.97 7.87 13.42
CA GLN A 178 19.92 8.23 14.84
C GLN A 178 21.33 8.34 15.40
N PHE A 179 21.51 9.31 16.28
CA PHE A 179 22.80 9.56 16.93
C PHE A 179 22.70 9.32 18.43
N ASN A 180 23.71 8.70 19.00
CA ASN A 180 23.84 8.61 20.45
C ASN A 180 24.32 9.96 21.00
N THR A 181 23.44 10.71 21.61
CA THR A 181 23.72 12.06 22.14
C THR A 181 24.65 12.02 23.34
N GLU A 182 24.61 10.97 24.17
CA GLU A 182 25.54 10.80 25.29
C GLU A 182 26.98 10.65 24.78
N TRP A 183 27.19 9.90 23.71
CA TRP A 183 28.51 9.75 23.09
C TRP A 183 29.00 11.05 22.42
N LEU A 184 28.08 11.86 21.88
CA LEU A 184 28.44 13.18 21.37
C LEU A 184 28.94 14.10 22.50
N GLU A 185 28.23 14.11 23.63
CA GLU A 185 28.61 14.90 24.81
C GLU A 185 29.95 14.41 25.39
N GLU A 186 30.14 13.11 25.55
CA GLU A 186 31.39 12.50 26.03
C GLU A 186 32.57 12.83 25.10
N ALA A 187 32.34 12.83 23.80
CA ALA A 187 33.33 13.17 22.79
C ALA A 187 33.59 14.67 22.70
N GLY A 188 32.77 15.51 23.33
CA GLY A 188 32.83 16.97 23.18
C GLY A 188 32.50 17.46 21.78
N LEU A 189 31.65 16.76 21.07
CA LEU A 189 31.28 17.04 19.69
C LEU A 189 29.84 17.56 19.58
N GLU A 190 29.63 18.45 18.62
CA GLU A 190 28.29 18.82 18.16
C GLU A 190 27.78 17.85 17.10
N MET A 191 26.47 17.91 16.81
CA MET A 191 25.86 17.16 15.71
C MET A 191 26.58 17.47 14.39
N PRO A 192 27.09 16.45 13.66
CA PRO A 192 27.83 16.67 12.42
C PRO A 192 26.92 17.24 11.33
N LYS A 193 27.43 18.23 10.60
CA LYS A 193 26.75 18.91 9.49
C LYS A 193 27.31 18.53 8.11
N THR A 194 28.49 17.90 8.12
CA THR A 194 29.20 17.47 6.92
C THR A 194 29.64 16.02 7.02
N LEU A 195 29.89 15.40 5.87
CA LEU A 195 30.42 14.02 5.84
C LEU A 195 31.80 13.91 6.51
N VAL A 196 32.61 14.98 6.44
CA VAL A 196 33.92 15.02 7.11
C VAL A 196 33.76 15.01 8.62
N GLU A 197 32.88 15.84 9.16
CA GLU A 197 32.56 15.87 10.59
C GLU A 197 31.94 14.56 11.05
N PHE A 198 31.03 13.99 10.27
CA PHE A 198 30.44 12.67 10.54
C PHE A 198 31.51 11.59 10.63
N THR A 199 32.43 11.55 9.67
CA THR A 199 33.53 10.57 9.68
C THR A 199 34.45 10.76 10.90
N ALA A 200 34.80 12.00 11.23
CA ALA A 200 35.60 12.30 12.41
C ALA A 200 34.92 11.89 13.71
N MET A 201 33.60 12.11 13.81
CA MET A 201 32.78 11.66 14.93
C MET A 201 32.83 10.12 15.08
N LEU A 202 32.68 9.37 13.98
CA LEU A 202 32.73 7.91 14.04
C LEU A 202 34.09 7.38 14.54
N TYR A 203 35.19 7.98 14.10
CA TYR A 203 36.51 7.64 14.62
C TYR A 203 36.63 7.97 16.12
N LYS A 204 36.09 9.09 16.56
CA LYS A 204 36.11 9.49 17.98
C LYS A 204 35.26 8.55 18.83
N PHE A 205 34.09 8.17 18.37
CA PHE A 205 33.27 7.18 19.04
C PHE A 205 33.97 5.82 19.17
N LYS A 206 34.68 5.39 18.12
CA LYS A 206 35.44 4.13 18.18
C LYS A 206 36.65 4.20 19.08
N GLU A 207 37.27 5.37 19.25
CA GLU A 207 38.35 5.60 20.22
C GLU A 207 37.85 5.50 21.66
N LEU A 208 36.71 6.15 21.96
CA LEU A 208 36.12 6.15 23.31
C LEU A 208 35.47 4.83 23.66
N HIS A 209 34.87 4.14 22.68
CA HIS A 209 34.18 2.88 22.86
C HIS A 209 34.76 1.78 21.96
N PRO A 210 35.96 1.27 22.26
CA PRO A 210 36.69 0.34 21.39
C PRO A 210 35.95 -0.99 21.18
N ASP A 211 35.15 -1.43 22.14
CA ASP A 211 34.35 -2.66 22.07
C ASP A 211 32.97 -2.43 21.40
N GLY A 212 32.56 -1.16 21.19
CA GLY A 212 31.30 -0.78 20.58
C GLY A 212 31.38 -0.65 19.06
N TYR A 213 30.21 -0.48 18.45
CA TYR A 213 30.07 -0.17 17.02
C TYR A 213 29.74 1.32 16.87
N ALA A 214 30.66 2.07 16.26
CA ALA A 214 30.46 3.50 15.99
C ALA A 214 29.34 3.76 14.98
N LEU A 215 29.09 2.82 14.08
CA LEU A 215 28.00 2.85 13.10
C LEU A 215 27.35 1.48 13.05
N GLY A 216 26.05 1.45 13.28
CA GLY A 216 25.22 0.25 13.21
C GLY A 216 24.17 0.33 12.12
N SER A 217 23.65 -0.83 11.74
CA SER A 217 22.56 -0.95 10.79
C SER A 217 21.57 -2.00 11.26
N GLY A 218 20.31 -1.82 10.89
CA GLY A 218 19.21 -2.70 11.31
C GLY A 218 19.05 -3.98 10.47
N ALA A 219 20.11 -4.51 9.86
CA ALA A 219 20.04 -5.78 9.14
C ALA A 219 19.76 -6.93 10.11
N LYS A 220 18.75 -7.75 9.81
CA LYS A 220 18.38 -8.92 10.61
C LYS A 220 18.80 -10.20 9.86
N ASN A 221 19.54 -11.08 10.55
CA ASN A 221 19.83 -12.45 10.10
C ASN A 221 20.45 -12.60 8.69
N GLY A 222 21.35 -11.69 8.28
CA GLY A 222 22.01 -11.77 6.97
C GLY A 222 21.17 -11.30 5.79
N GLU A 223 19.98 -10.81 6.03
CA GLU A 223 19.19 -10.12 5.01
C GLU A 223 19.86 -8.81 4.62
N LYS A 224 19.62 -8.37 3.38
CA LYS A 224 20.05 -7.05 2.93
C LYS A 224 19.45 -6.00 3.86
N ALA A 225 20.26 -5.06 4.33
CA ALA A 225 19.81 -4.00 5.24
C ALA A 225 18.67 -3.14 4.65
N GLY A 226 18.44 -3.24 3.33
CA GLY A 226 17.40 -2.51 2.62
C GLY A 226 17.56 -1.01 2.83
N ASP A 227 16.46 -0.36 3.16
CA ASP A 227 16.35 1.05 3.49
C ASP A 227 17.09 1.47 4.78
N ARG A 228 17.47 0.50 5.62
CA ARG A 228 18.28 0.71 6.85
C ARG A 228 19.78 0.59 6.62
N ASP A 229 20.23 0.40 5.37
CA ASP A 229 21.64 0.32 5.02
C ASP A 229 22.27 1.72 5.15
N PRO A 230 23.29 1.90 6.02
CA PRO A 230 23.93 3.21 6.20
C PRO A 230 24.60 3.76 4.95
N ARG A 231 24.88 2.91 3.96
CA ARG A 231 25.41 3.35 2.66
C ARG A 231 24.44 4.29 1.95
N ASN A 232 23.14 4.11 2.14
CA ASN A 232 22.13 4.97 1.51
C ASN A 232 22.24 6.40 1.98
N TYR A 233 22.45 6.62 3.28
CA TYR A 233 22.63 7.98 3.83
C TYR A 233 23.93 8.63 3.33
N ILE A 234 25.00 7.83 3.19
CA ILE A 234 26.28 8.31 2.66
C ILE A 234 26.13 8.64 1.18
N LEU A 235 25.48 7.80 0.39
CA LEU A 235 25.23 8.02 -1.03
C LEU A 235 24.39 9.29 -1.27
N ASN A 236 23.38 9.53 -0.41
CA ASN A 236 22.57 10.74 -0.49
C ASN A 236 23.40 12.04 -0.35
N ALA A 237 24.48 12.01 0.45
CA ALA A 237 25.40 13.14 0.57
C ALA A 237 26.12 13.47 -0.75
N PHE A 238 26.17 12.51 -1.69
CA PHE A 238 26.72 12.69 -3.03
C PHE A 238 25.63 12.89 -4.10
N GLY A 239 24.36 13.08 -3.68
CA GLY A 239 23.25 13.31 -4.60
C GLY A 239 22.66 12.06 -5.23
N TYR A 240 22.96 10.86 -4.71
CA TYR A 240 22.31 9.63 -5.12
C TYR A 240 21.06 9.39 -4.29
N LEU A 241 19.95 9.06 -4.95
CA LEU A 241 18.69 8.73 -4.32
C LEU A 241 18.50 7.20 -4.27
N TRP A 242 17.99 6.71 -3.18
CA TRP A 242 17.60 5.31 -2.98
C TRP A 242 16.15 5.09 -3.47
N PRO A 243 15.70 3.85 -3.86
CA PRO A 243 16.39 2.58 -3.66
C PRO A 243 17.05 1.91 -4.87
N ASP A 244 16.56 2.02 -6.08
CA ASP A 244 17.06 1.18 -7.18
C ASP A 244 17.48 1.98 -8.42
N THR A 245 17.19 3.23 -8.43
CA THR A 245 17.62 4.15 -9.46
C THR A 245 18.78 4.95 -8.92
N MET A 246 20.00 4.51 -9.17
CA MET A 246 21.21 5.29 -8.94
C MET A 246 21.22 6.54 -9.85
N VAL A 247 20.17 7.31 -9.78
CA VAL A 247 20.08 8.61 -10.43
C VAL A 247 20.52 9.65 -9.42
N ASN A 248 21.57 10.37 -9.73
CA ASN A 248 21.97 11.48 -8.88
C ASN A 248 20.93 12.62 -8.97
N SER A 249 20.94 13.53 -8.01
CA SER A 249 20.02 14.68 -7.96
C SER A 249 20.12 15.62 -9.18
N THR A 250 21.08 15.42 -10.05
CA THR A 250 21.27 16.20 -11.30
C THR A 250 20.64 15.48 -12.50
N GLY A 251 20.07 14.30 -12.35
CA GLY A 251 19.41 13.55 -13.42
C GLY A 251 20.36 12.89 -14.42
N ALA A 252 21.63 12.70 -14.08
CA ALA A 252 22.64 12.06 -14.92
C ALA A 252 22.90 10.59 -14.51
#